data_d4035779c53c091800c656f4a19d56a2
#
_entry.id   d4035779c53c091800c656f4a19d56a2
#
_cell.length_a   1.000
_cell.length_b   1.000
_cell.length_c   1.000
_cell.angle_alpha   90.00
_cell.angle_beta   90.00
_cell.angle_gamma   90.00
#
_symmetry.space_group_name_H-M   'P 1'
#
loop_
_entity.id
_entity.type
_entity.pdbx_description
1 polymer ?
#
loop_
_entity_poly.entity_id
_entity_poly.type
_entity_poly.pdbx_seq_one_letter_code
_entity_poly.pdbx_strand_id
1 'polypeptide(L)'
;MGSTANITGRSLACTLTGTPTAYEGCFGTGVVRLLEGLNAGRTGLTEAQARTAGYDPETVVCAGDDKAHYYPGSSFFITKLVADRVSHKLLGIQVLGSAVDKMVDVAVTGLAAGMTLEAFNDLDYAYAPPFSTAIHPFVQACLVLENKLSGAMTSMTPAEYAAGAAADYQVLDVLPQPTIPGAKWIDLAKLDGPIEGIERDAKLLLVCNRGRRAYVLQNRLQHYGYTQTKVLEGGVTVNEVKVQFAGSALPPDEIKRVKGLGCLQDKRYPDRFNVRVITRNGKITSEEQRKIAEAAELYGSGEVTMTTRLTLEIQGVPYANLDALMTYLNEAGLETGGTGSKVRPIVSCKGTTCQYGLADTFELSQKLHDLFYIGYHNVVLPHKFKLAVGGCPNNCVKPDLNDLGIVGQRIPEVDLSKCRGCKVCQIEKTCPIGVAKLVDGKLQIDAEQCNHCGRCVSKCPFKAIEESTYGYKVTIGGRWGKKVAEGKPLSRIFTSEEEVLALVERAILFYRDEGITGERFADTIARLGFDYVEEKLLNGSIDKESILKKTVVGGAKC
;
A
#
# COMPACT_ATOMS: atom_id res chain seq x y z
N MET A 1 25.33 33.94 11.35
CA MET A 1 25.55 35.29 11.95
C MET A 1 26.84 35.39 12.76
N GLY A 2 27.36 34.30 13.35
CA GLY A 2 28.60 34.33 14.12
C GLY A 2 29.85 34.72 13.31
N SER A 3 30.06 34.13 12.14
CA SER A 3 31.19 34.46 11.27
C SER A 3 31.15 35.92 10.81
N THR A 4 29.99 36.40 10.33
CA THR A 4 29.81 37.80 9.91
C THR A 4 30.09 38.77 11.04
N ALA A 5 29.60 38.51 12.28
CA ALA A 5 29.88 39.34 13.44
C ALA A 5 31.37 39.42 13.76
N ASN A 6 32.11 38.32 13.63
CA ASN A 6 33.57 38.31 13.85
C ASN A 6 34.32 39.08 12.79
N ILE A 7 33.93 38.93 11.50
CA ILE A 7 34.58 39.66 10.38
C ILE A 7 34.33 41.16 10.54
N THR A 8 33.09 41.58 10.77
CA THR A 8 32.76 43.02 10.95
C THR A 8 33.41 43.61 12.18
N GLY A 9 33.44 42.86 13.33
CA GLY A 9 34.14 43.29 14.52
C GLY A 9 35.65 43.51 14.30
N ARG A 10 36.31 42.61 13.54
CA ARG A 10 37.70 42.75 13.19
C ARG A 10 37.93 43.94 12.24
N SER A 11 37.12 44.12 11.22
CA SER A 11 37.23 45.28 10.29
C SER A 11 37.08 46.60 11.04
N LEU A 12 36.10 46.67 11.96
CA LEU A 12 35.88 47.83 12.80
C LEU A 12 37.11 48.12 13.69
N ALA A 13 37.63 47.09 14.36
CA ALA A 13 38.80 47.23 15.23
C ALA A 13 40.04 47.74 14.43
N CYS A 14 40.31 47.16 13.25
CA CYS A 14 41.41 47.62 12.40
C CYS A 14 41.22 49.07 11.97
N THR A 15 40.02 49.46 11.61
CA THR A 15 39.70 50.84 11.20
C THR A 15 39.91 51.82 12.37
N LEU A 16 39.47 51.49 13.54
CA LEU A 16 39.66 52.31 14.75
C LEU A 16 41.12 52.44 15.21
N THR A 17 41.96 51.47 14.89
CA THR A 17 43.40 51.45 15.22
C THR A 17 44.28 52.02 14.09
N GLY A 18 43.69 52.65 13.10
CA GLY A 18 44.44 53.37 12.04
C GLY A 18 44.78 52.53 10.82
N THR A 19 44.26 51.31 10.70
CA THR A 19 44.38 50.49 9.49
C THR A 19 42.99 50.30 8.85
N PRO A 20 42.51 51.22 8.02
CA PRO A 20 41.16 51.13 7.42
C PRO A 20 41.01 49.83 6.66
N THR A 21 39.99 49.07 7.02
CA THR A 21 39.64 47.79 6.40
C THR A 21 38.19 47.84 5.96
N ALA A 22 37.95 47.77 4.64
CA ALA A 22 36.59 47.71 4.11
C ALA A 22 35.97 46.34 4.38
N TYR A 23 34.64 46.32 4.65
CA TYR A 23 33.83 45.12 4.67
C TYR A 23 32.81 45.19 3.56
N GLU A 24 32.96 44.33 2.55
CA GLU A 24 32.13 44.34 1.34
C GLU A 24 30.76 43.70 1.49
N GLY A 25 30.45 43.17 2.67
CA GLY A 25 29.19 42.50 2.95
C GLY A 25 29.30 40.98 3.07
N CYS A 26 28.18 40.30 3.06
CA CYS A 26 28.11 38.84 3.16
C CYS A 26 27.10 38.26 2.17
N PHE A 27 27.33 37.00 1.77
CA PHE A 27 26.47 36.25 0.86
C PHE A 27 25.24 35.64 1.49
N GLY A 28 24.93 35.95 2.75
CA GLY A 28 23.78 35.38 3.48
C GLY A 28 23.93 33.87 3.75
N THR A 29 25.17 33.44 4.00
CA THR A 29 25.53 32.04 4.23
C THR A 29 24.96 31.56 5.55
N GLY A 30 24.34 30.37 5.54
CA GLY A 30 23.81 29.73 6.73
C GLY A 30 23.62 28.23 6.53
N VAL A 31 23.80 27.50 7.64
CA VAL A 31 23.52 26.07 7.72
C VAL A 31 22.69 25.82 8.98
N VAL A 32 21.79 24.84 8.93
CA VAL A 32 20.94 24.43 10.03
C VAL A 32 20.76 22.92 10.03
N ARG A 33 20.78 22.32 11.22
CA ARG A 33 20.40 20.93 11.40
C ARG A 33 18.89 20.84 11.52
N LEU A 34 18.25 20.06 10.67
CA LEU A 34 16.82 19.78 10.70
C LEU A 34 16.51 18.55 11.55
N LEU A 35 17.23 17.47 11.30
CA LEU A 35 17.15 16.19 12.03
C LEU A 35 18.57 15.59 12.09
N GLU A 36 18.73 14.49 12.83
CA GLU A 36 19.97 13.74 12.82
C GLU A 36 20.26 13.22 11.39
N GLY A 37 21.44 13.53 10.87
CA GLY A 37 21.86 13.17 9.51
C GLY A 37 21.23 14.01 8.39
N LEU A 38 20.34 14.97 8.69
CA LEU A 38 19.71 15.83 7.69
C LEU A 38 19.87 17.30 8.05
N ASN A 39 20.61 18.00 7.23
CA ASN A 39 20.93 19.43 7.37
C ASN A 39 20.46 20.20 6.13
N ALA A 40 20.22 21.49 6.29
CA ALA A 40 19.98 22.42 5.19
C ALA A 40 21.05 23.52 5.19
N GLY A 41 21.46 23.93 4.00
CA GLY A 41 22.44 24.99 3.83
C GLY A 41 22.12 25.89 2.64
N ARG A 42 22.59 27.13 2.70
CA ARG A 42 22.46 28.09 1.59
C ARG A 42 23.58 29.12 1.62
N THR A 43 23.86 29.67 0.42
CA THR A 43 24.63 30.91 0.27
C THR A 43 24.28 31.57 -1.06
N GLY A 44 24.55 32.87 -1.18
CA GLY A 44 24.20 33.67 -2.37
C GLY A 44 22.71 33.93 -2.52
N LEU A 45 22.29 34.24 -3.73
CA LEU A 45 20.92 34.64 -4.06
C LEU A 45 20.02 33.43 -4.31
N THR A 46 18.80 33.55 -3.90
CA THR A 46 17.73 32.68 -4.42
C THR A 46 17.37 33.14 -5.84
N GLU A 47 16.68 32.29 -6.60
CA GLU A 47 16.20 32.62 -7.93
C GLU A 47 15.39 33.94 -7.96
N ALA A 48 14.47 34.12 -7.00
CA ALA A 48 13.68 35.35 -6.89
C ALA A 48 14.55 36.57 -6.57
N GLN A 49 15.53 36.44 -5.67
CA GLN A 49 16.46 37.51 -5.33
C GLN A 49 17.37 37.86 -6.51
N ALA A 50 17.82 36.86 -7.28
CA ALA A 50 18.62 37.09 -8.49
C ALA A 50 17.83 37.89 -9.55
N ARG A 51 16.57 37.54 -9.80
CA ARG A 51 15.67 38.30 -10.68
C ARG A 51 15.48 39.72 -10.19
N THR A 52 15.27 39.93 -8.90
CA THR A 52 15.13 41.27 -8.31
C THR A 52 16.39 42.09 -8.42
N ALA A 53 17.55 41.44 -8.38
CA ALA A 53 18.86 42.07 -8.56
C ALA A 53 19.24 42.34 -10.03
N GLY A 54 18.38 42.01 -10.99
CA GLY A 54 18.56 42.30 -12.42
C GLY A 54 19.31 41.21 -13.20
N TYR A 55 19.59 40.04 -12.62
CA TYR A 55 20.16 38.91 -13.34
C TYR A 55 19.06 38.14 -14.11
N ASP A 56 19.50 37.36 -15.13
CA ASP A 56 18.67 36.36 -15.80
C ASP A 56 19.00 34.95 -15.25
N PRO A 57 18.44 34.56 -14.11
CA PRO A 57 18.84 33.32 -13.47
C PRO A 57 18.27 32.10 -14.17
N GLU A 58 19.14 31.12 -14.44
CA GLU A 58 18.77 29.72 -14.70
C GLU A 58 19.05 28.89 -13.46
N THR A 59 18.19 27.86 -13.25
CA THR A 59 18.32 26.99 -12.08
C THR A 59 18.26 25.51 -12.47
N VAL A 60 18.85 24.68 -11.62
CA VAL A 60 18.68 23.23 -11.72
C VAL A 60 18.54 22.61 -10.32
N VAL A 61 17.72 21.58 -10.22
CA VAL A 61 17.61 20.75 -9.01
C VAL A 61 18.20 19.37 -9.29
N CYS A 62 19.27 19.05 -8.58
CA CYS A 62 19.99 17.79 -8.70
C CYS A 62 19.90 16.97 -7.42
N ALA A 63 19.86 15.65 -7.55
CA ALA A 63 20.08 14.71 -6.46
C ALA A 63 21.33 13.88 -6.74
N GLY A 64 22.29 13.90 -5.83
CA GLY A 64 23.59 13.22 -5.97
C GLY A 64 24.05 12.59 -4.67
N ASP A 65 24.94 11.61 -4.72
CA ASP A 65 25.50 10.98 -3.52
C ASP A 65 26.53 11.89 -2.84
N ASP A 66 26.58 11.86 -1.50
CA ASP A 66 27.57 12.61 -0.70
C ASP A 66 28.96 11.98 -0.76
N LYS A 67 29.03 10.66 -0.98
CA LYS A 67 30.23 9.84 -1.12
C LYS A 67 29.92 8.61 -1.98
N ALA A 68 30.89 7.73 -2.16
CA ALA A 68 30.68 6.49 -2.90
C ALA A 68 29.49 5.69 -2.30
N HIS A 69 28.52 5.34 -3.14
CA HIS A 69 27.24 4.71 -2.71
C HIS A 69 27.43 3.38 -1.95
N TYR A 70 28.52 2.66 -2.22
CA TYR A 70 28.86 1.41 -1.54
C TYR A 70 29.56 1.61 -0.19
N TYR A 71 29.86 2.87 0.18
CA TYR A 71 30.56 3.15 1.44
C TYR A 71 29.56 3.27 2.61
N PRO A 72 29.88 2.69 3.81
CA PRO A 72 29.00 2.76 4.96
C PRO A 72 28.62 4.19 5.32
N GLY A 73 27.33 4.42 5.60
CA GLY A 73 26.79 5.74 5.91
C GLY A 73 26.73 6.71 4.72
N SER A 74 26.78 6.19 3.48
CA SER A 74 26.48 6.98 2.30
C SER A 74 25.07 7.55 2.37
N SER A 75 24.92 8.81 1.99
CA SER A 75 23.68 9.58 1.96
C SER A 75 23.60 10.35 0.64
N PHE A 76 22.65 11.24 0.50
CA PHE A 76 22.51 12.03 -0.72
C PHE A 76 22.37 13.52 -0.42
N PHE A 77 22.69 14.34 -1.44
CA PHE A 77 22.38 15.75 -1.50
C PHE A 77 21.23 16.01 -2.46
N ILE A 78 20.30 16.88 -2.08
CA ILE A 78 19.42 17.59 -2.99
C ILE A 78 19.95 19.01 -3.08
N THR A 79 20.36 19.43 -4.28
CA THR A 79 21.04 20.70 -4.51
C THR A 79 20.27 21.50 -5.55
N LYS A 80 19.89 22.74 -5.22
CA LYS A 80 19.44 23.74 -6.20
C LYS A 80 20.56 24.72 -6.44
N LEU A 81 21.08 24.79 -7.67
CA LEU A 81 22.00 25.84 -8.11
C LEU A 81 21.25 26.95 -8.83
N VAL A 82 21.76 28.17 -8.70
CA VAL A 82 21.31 29.36 -9.42
C VAL A 82 22.53 30.01 -10.09
N ALA A 83 22.50 30.16 -11.40
CA ALA A 83 23.53 30.85 -12.16
C ALA A 83 22.90 31.87 -13.11
N ASP A 84 23.67 32.85 -13.49
CA ASP A 84 23.27 33.83 -14.52
C ASP A 84 23.38 33.21 -15.92
N ARG A 85 22.33 33.29 -16.70
CA ARG A 85 22.25 32.69 -18.04
C ARG A 85 23.26 33.29 -19.02
N VAL A 86 23.61 34.57 -18.82
CA VAL A 86 24.48 35.30 -19.75
C VAL A 86 25.96 35.12 -19.40
N SER A 87 26.31 35.28 -18.15
CA SER A 87 27.73 35.23 -17.71
C SER A 87 28.16 33.87 -17.19
N HIS A 88 27.24 32.93 -17.01
CA HIS A 88 27.41 31.62 -16.37
C HIS A 88 27.98 31.70 -14.95
N LYS A 89 28.00 32.88 -14.33
CA LYS A 89 28.45 33.02 -12.95
C LYS A 89 27.51 32.41 -11.98
N LEU A 90 28.05 31.70 -10.98
CA LEU A 90 27.28 31.23 -9.83
C LEU A 90 26.67 32.43 -9.11
N LEU A 91 25.35 32.38 -8.87
CA LEU A 91 24.61 33.37 -8.09
C LEU A 91 24.21 32.86 -6.70
N GLY A 92 24.01 31.57 -6.55
CA GLY A 92 23.68 30.99 -5.26
C GLY A 92 23.43 29.49 -5.28
N ILE A 93 23.33 28.92 -4.06
CA ILE A 93 23.02 27.51 -3.82
C ILE A 93 22.07 27.37 -2.65
N GLN A 94 21.17 26.37 -2.76
CA GLN A 94 20.45 25.78 -1.63
C GLN A 94 20.71 24.28 -1.66
N VAL A 95 21.00 23.70 -0.49
CA VAL A 95 21.35 22.28 -0.39
C VAL A 95 20.71 21.64 0.84
N LEU A 96 20.25 20.41 0.66
CA LEU A 96 19.70 19.55 1.70
C LEU A 96 20.47 18.22 1.70
N GLY A 97 20.89 17.72 2.85
CA GLY A 97 21.64 16.47 2.95
C GLY A 97 22.45 16.35 4.25
N SER A 98 23.44 15.47 4.27
CA SER A 98 24.23 15.19 5.48
C SER A 98 25.31 16.26 5.74
N ALA A 99 26.25 16.45 4.84
CA ALA A 99 27.41 17.34 4.95
C ALA A 99 27.23 18.61 4.08
N VAL A 100 26.16 19.37 4.32
CA VAL A 100 25.78 20.54 3.50
C VAL A 100 26.79 21.70 3.60
N ASP A 101 27.49 21.81 4.72
CA ASP A 101 28.57 22.78 4.97
C ASP A 101 29.64 22.72 3.90
N LYS A 102 30.08 21.51 3.52
CA LYS A 102 31.05 21.30 2.45
C LYS A 102 30.58 21.91 1.11
N MET A 103 29.33 21.73 0.74
CA MET A 103 28.75 22.27 -0.48
C MET A 103 28.62 23.80 -0.42
N VAL A 104 28.23 24.32 0.72
CA VAL A 104 28.06 25.75 0.98
C VAL A 104 29.38 26.47 0.98
N ASP A 105 30.44 25.91 1.59
CA ASP A 105 31.76 26.53 1.67
C ASP A 105 32.45 26.59 0.29
N VAL A 106 32.29 25.55 -0.55
CA VAL A 106 32.73 25.61 -1.94
C VAL A 106 32.02 26.74 -2.69
N ALA A 107 30.71 26.86 -2.54
CA ALA A 107 29.91 27.88 -3.20
C ALA A 107 30.29 29.30 -2.72
N VAL A 108 30.52 29.51 -1.41
CA VAL A 108 30.93 30.80 -0.85
C VAL A 108 32.26 31.23 -1.47
N THR A 109 33.23 30.33 -1.58
CA THR A 109 34.53 30.60 -2.18
C THR A 109 34.41 31.04 -3.64
N GLY A 110 33.59 30.32 -4.41
CA GLY A 110 33.34 30.65 -5.80
C GLY A 110 32.59 31.97 -6.00
N LEU A 111 31.56 32.23 -5.15
CA LEU A 111 30.86 33.52 -5.16
C LEU A 111 31.77 34.69 -4.89
N ALA A 112 32.66 34.57 -3.89
CA ALA A 112 33.66 35.60 -3.56
C ALA A 112 34.68 35.83 -4.70
N ALA A 113 35.04 34.79 -5.45
CA ALA A 113 35.93 34.86 -6.61
C ALA A 113 35.20 35.22 -7.91
N GLY A 114 33.87 35.33 -7.92
CA GLY A 114 33.08 35.59 -9.14
C GLY A 114 33.18 34.49 -10.20
N MET A 115 33.31 33.25 -9.78
CA MET A 115 33.54 32.09 -10.64
C MET A 115 32.32 31.74 -11.51
N THR A 116 32.60 31.27 -12.72
CA THR A 116 31.59 30.65 -13.60
C THR A 116 31.45 29.15 -13.30
N LEU A 117 30.40 28.53 -13.82
CA LEU A 117 30.18 27.09 -13.66
C LEU A 117 31.34 26.27 -14.22
N GLU A 118 31.85 26.64 -15.40
CA GLU A 118 32.97 25.97 -16.06
C GLU A 118 34.24 26.04 -15.20
N ALA A 119 34.49 27.18 -14.54
CA ALA A 119 35.66 27.33 -13.68
C ALA A 119 35.63 26.39 -12.48
N PHE A 120 34.44 26.02 -11.98
CA PHE A 120 34.33 25.01 -10.92
C PHE A 120 34.67 23.61 -11.42
N ASN A 121 34.41 23.29 -12.69
CA ASN A 121 34.64 21.95 -13.23
C ASN A 121 36.14 21.64 -13.35
N ASP A 122 36.99 22.66 -13.46
CA ASP A 122 38.43 22.53 -13.62
C ASP A 122 39.20 22.49 -12.28
N LEU A 123 38.50 22.58 -11.14
CA LEU A 123 39.14 22.53 -9.83
C LEU A 123 39.48 21.10 -9.40
N ASP A 124 40.66 20.94 -8.78
CA ASP A 124 41.10 19.68 -8.18
C ASP A 124 40.49 19.50 -6.77
N TYR A 125 39.32 18.85 -6.71
CA TYR A 125 38.62 18.58 -5.47
C TYR A 125 39.19 17.37 -4.74
N ALA A 126 39.19 17.44 -3.41
CA ALA A 126 39.60 16.33 -2.56
C ALA A 126 38.66 15.12 -2.77
N TYR A 127 39.24 14.00 -3.15
CA TYR A 127 38.51 12.73 -3.37
C TYR A 127 39.15 11.56 -2.63
N ALA A 128 38.31 10.86 -1.89
CA ALA A 128 38.44 9.43 -1.58
C ALA A 128 37.07 8.88 -1.30
N PRO A 129 36.82 7.57 -1.49
CA PRO A 129 35.48 6.94 -1.33
C PRO A 129 34.73 7.28 -0.05
N PRO A 130 35.38 7.42 1.15
CA PRO A 130 34.70 7.80 2.38
C PRO A 130 34.24 9.27 2.44
N PHE A 131 34.78 10.16 1.60
CA PHE A 131 34.59 11.59 1.71
C PHE A 131 33.80 12.24 0.58
N SER A 132 33.89 11.69 -0.63
CA SER A 132 33.26 12.28 -1.80
C SER A 132 33.01 11.23 -2.88
N THR A 133 32.23 11.59 -3.91
CA THR A 133 32.19 10.87 -5.19
C THR A 133 33.36 11.32 -6.07
N ALA A 134 33.77 10.53 -7.07
CA ALA A 134 34.90 10.84 -7.96
C ALA A 134 34.71 12.18 -8.70
N ILE A 135 33.49 12.48 -9.13
CA ILE A 135 33.08 13.84 -9.52
C ILE A 135 32.42 14.46 -8.31
N HIS A 136 32.96 15.54 -7.77
CA HIS A 136 32.44 16.19 -6.58
C HIS A 136 30.95 16.55 -6.74
N PRO A 137 30.09 16.35 -5.74
CA PRO A 137 28.63 16.58 -5.87
C PRO A 137 28.26 17.98 -6.33
N PHE A 138 29.03 18.98 -5.92
CA PHE A 138 28.86 20.36 -6.39
C PHE A 138 29.15 20.47 -7.89
N VAL A 139 30.22 19.86 -8.37
CA VAL A 139 30.58 19.83 -9.80
C VAL A 139 29.52 19.09 -10.62
N GLN A 140 28.97 17.99 -10.09
CA GLN A 140 27.88 17.31 -10.78
C GLN A 140 26.69 18.25 -11.03
N ALA A 141 26.35 19.10 -10.07
CA ALA A 141 25.26 20.07 -10.22
C ALA A 141 25.64 21.18 -11.23
N CYS A 142 26.91 21.65 -11.25
CA CYS A 142 27.41 22.59 -12.25
C CYS A 142 27.27 22.00 -13.66
N LEU A 143 27.76 20.79 -13.90
CA LEU A 143 27.68 20.10 -15.19
C LEU A 143 26.24 19.93 -15.71
N VAL A 144 25.28 19.63 -14.81
CA VAL A 144 23.88 19.51 -15.20
C VAL A 144 23.29 20.87 -15.57
N LEU A 145 23.64 21.93 -14.83
CA LEU A 145 23.19 23.30 -15.16
C LEU A 145 23.81 23.81 -16.47
N GLU A 146 25.07 23.52 -16.76
CA GLU A 146 25.69 23.81 -18.04
C GLU A 146 24.99 23.09 -19.20
N ASN A 147 24.69 21.81 -19.07
CA ASN A 147 23.93 21.08 -20.08
C ASN A 147 22.57 21.74 -20.35
N LYS A 148 21.93 22.32 -19.32
CA LYS A 148 20.68 23.06 -19.46
C LYS A 148 20.91 24.41 -20.16
N LEU A 149 21.94 25.18 -19.79
CA LEU A 149 22.28 26.46 -20.38
C LEU A 149 22.69 26.34 -21.86
N SER A 150 23.45 25.31 -22.20
CA SER A 150 23.87 25.04 -23.59
C SER A 150 22.74 24.47 -24.47
N GLY A 151 21.58 24.10 -23.88
CA GLY A 151 20.50 23.44 -24.60
C GLY A 151 20.72 21.94 -24.85
N ALA A 152 21.81 21.34 -24.35
CA ALA A 152 22.07 19.90 -24.43
C ALA A 152 21.07 19.10 -23.58
N MET A 153 20.48 19.71 -22.56
CA MET A 153 19.41 19.15 -21.78
C MET A 153 18.20 20.09 -21.73
N THR A 154 17.03 19.56 -22.01
CA THR A 154 15.76 20.22 -21.70
C THR A 154 15.14 19.55 -20.52
N SER A 155 14.68 20.31 -19.54
CA SER A 155 14.18 19.76 -18.27
C SER A 155 12.91 20.44 -17.82
N MET A 156 12.29 19.85 -16.82
CA MET A 156 11.19 20.39 -16.02
C MET A 156 11.63 20.43 -14.57
N THR A 157 11.57 21.59 -13.96
CA THR A 157 11.91 21.78 -12.55
C THR A 157 10.83 21.14 -11.65
N PRO A 158 11.15 20.77 -10.39
CA PRO A 158 10.15 20.30 -9.42
C PRO A 158 9.02 21.31 -9.18
N ALA A 159 9.31 22.62 -9.24
CA ALA A 159 8.31 23.65 -9.07
C ALA A 159 7.32 23.71 -10.24
N GLU A 160 7.82 23.63 -11.50
CA GLU A 160 6.98 23.55 -12.69
C GLU A 160 6.12 22.29 -12.68
N TYR A 161 6.72 21.15 -12.30
CA TYR A 161 6.00 19.88 -12.19
C TYR A 161 4.88 19.96 -11.15
N ALA A 162 5.15 20.47 -9.96
CA ALA A 162 4.16 20.66 -8.90
C ALA A 162 3.05 21.65 -9.29
N ALA A 163 3.37 22.63 -10.16
CA ALA A 163 2.38 23.58 -10.72
C ALA A 163 1.55 22.98 -11.87
N GLY A 164 1.74 21.70 -12.22
CA GLY A 164 0.94 21.01 -13.25
C GLY A 164 1.46 21.17 -14.68
N ALA A 165 2.68 21.68 -14.89
CA ALA A 165 3.26 21.86 -16.24
C ALA A 165 3.45 20.54 -17.03
N ALA A 166 3.27 19.39 -16.39
CA ALA A 166 3.35 18.07 -17.02
C ALA A 166 2.00 17.52 -17.49
N ALA A 167 0.90 18.26 -17.36
CA ALA A 167 -0.45 17.77 -17.60
C ALA A 167 -0.68 17.20 -19.01
N ASP A 168 0.05 17.71 -20.01
CA ASP A 168 -0.01 17.29 -21.41
C ASP A 168 1.19 16.43 -21.85
N TYR A 169 2.04 16.02 -20.90
CA TYR A 169 3.20 15.16 -21.17
C TYR A 169 2.89 13.70 -20.90
N GLN A 170 3.31 12.81 -21.81
CA GLN A 170 3.35 11.39 -21.54
C GLN A 170 4.59 11.06 -20.69
N VAL A 171 4.40 10.42 -19.56
CA VAL A 171 5.49 10.02 -18.66
C VAL A 171 6.14 8.74 -19.15
N LEU A 172 7.47 8.75 -19.32
CA LEU A 172 8.29 7.57 -19.57
C LEU A 172 9.12 7.24 -18.33
N ASP A 173 8.93 6.02 -17.84
CA ASP A 173 9.69 5.49 -16.72
C ASP A 173 11.00 4.86 -17.22
N VAL A 174 12.13 5.38 -16.75
CA VAL A 174 13.49 4.88 -17.09
C VAL A 174 14.21 4.34 -15.85
N LEU A 175 13.48 3.96 -14.83
CA LEU A 175 14.02 3.28 -13.65
C LEU A 175 14.57 1.88 -14.02
N PRO A 176 15.46 1.27 -13.22
CA PRO A 176 15.99 -0.06 -13.50
C PRO A 176 14.92 -1.14 -13.66
N GLN A 177 13.77 -0.95 -13.03
CA GLN A 177 12.56 -1.77 -13.14
C GLN A 177 11.34 -0.87 -13.27
N PRO A 178 10.22 -1.33 -13.86
CA PRO A 178 9.00 -0.54 -13.94
C PRO A 178 8.51 -0.21 -12.52
N THR A 179 8.50 1.08 -12.20
CA THR A 179 8.23 1.56 -10.83
C THR A 179 7.12 2.62 -10.81
N ILE A 180 6.99 3.44 -11.87
CA ILE A 180 6.00 4.51 -11.91
C ILE A 180 4.69 3.95 -12.45
N PRO A 181 3.62 3.86 -11.64
CA PRO A 181 2.34 3.34 -12.10
C PRO A 181 1.80 4.13 -13.28
N GLY A 182 1.38 3.42 -14.33
CA GLY A 182 0.79 4.01 -15.53
C GLY A 182 1.78 4.66 -16.51
N ALA A 183 3.05 4.79 -16.18
CA ALA A 183 4.07 5.23 -17.12
C ALA A 183 4.52 4.08 -18.03
N LYS A 184 4.83 4.39 -19.29
CA LYS A 184 5.48 3.43 -20.18
C LYS A 184 6.93 3.25 -19.74
N TRP A 185 7.29 2.04 -19.32
CA TRP A 185 8.66 1.72 -18.92
C TRP A 185 9.56 1.48 -20.13
N ILE A 186 10.76 2.04 -20.09
CA ILE A 186 11.77 1.95 -21.13
C ILE A 186 13.04 1.29 -20.57
N ASP A 187 13.36 0.12 -21.10
CA ASP A 187 14.67 -0.50 -20.85
C ASP A 187 15.74 0.15 -21.71
N LEU A 188 16.58 0.99 -21.08
CA LEU A 188 17.68 1.66 -21.80
C LEU A 188 18.64 0.69 -22.47
N ALA A 189 18.84 -0.51 -21.94
CA ALA A 189 19.78 -1.47 -22.52
C ALA A 189 19.26 -2.07 -23.84
N LYS A 190 17.93 -2.06 -24.03
CA LYS A 190 17.26 -2.64 -25.20
C LYS A 190 16.76 -1.59 -26.19
N LEU A 191 16.91 -0.30 -25.88
CA LEU A 191 16.44 0.76 -26.78
C LEU A 191 17.45 0.98 -27.91
N ASP A 192 17.14 0.46 -29.09
CA ASP A 192 17.94 0.49 -30.32
C ASP A 192 17.24 1.22 -31.48
N GLY A 193 16.10 1.86 -31.23
CA GLY A 193 15.29 2.59 -32.21
C GLY A 193 14.20 3.44 -31.58
N PRO A 194 13.29 3.93 -32.43
CA PRO A 194 12.12 4.65 -31.97
C PRO A 194 11.24 3.82 -31.04
N ILE A 195 10.54 4.50 -30.11
CA ILE A 195 9.64 3.82 -29.19
C ILE A 195 8.32 3.50 -29.92
N GLU A 196 8.00 2.22 -29.97
CA GLU A 196 6.74 1.74 -30.60
C GLU A 196 5.51 2.39 -29.92
N GLY A 197 4.59 2.90 -30.76
CA GLY A 197 3.35 3.53 -30.31
C GLY A 197 3.50 4.92 -29.71
N ILE A 198 4.66 5.61 -29.90
CA ILE A 198 4.85 7.01 -29.51
C ILE A 198 5.27 7.82 -30.73
N GLU A 199 4.48 8.83 -31.06
CA GLU A 199 4.77 9.76 -32.16
C GLU A 199 5.98 10.65 -31.86
N ARG A 200 6.69 11.10 -32.91
CA ARG A 200 7.93 11.89 -32.76
C ARG A 200 7.73 13.27 -32.15
N ASP A 201 6.56 13.84 -32.34
CA ASP A 201 6.12 15.13 -31.83
C ASP A 201 5.41 15.05 -30.45
N ALA A 202 5.30 13.83 -29.90
CA ALA A 202 4.72 13.64 -28.56
C ALA A 202 5.53 14.38 -27.49
N LYS A 203 4.84 15.03 -26.57
CA LYS A 203 5.44 15.63 -25.38
C LYS A 203 5.77 14.55 -24.37
N LEU A 204 7.05 14.34 -24.09
CA LEU A 204 7.53 13.26 -23.23
C LEU A 204 8.23 13.80 -21.99
N LEU A 205 7.78 13.40 -20.80
CA LEU A 205 8.45 13.62 -19.52
C LEU A 205 9.23 12.37 -19.13
N LEU A 206 10.55 12.48 -19.08
CA LEU A 206 11.46 11.39 -18.82
C LEU A 206 11.81 11.34 -17.35
N VAL A 207 11.51 10.22 -16.67
CA VAL A 207 11.64 10.12 -15.22
C VAL A 207 12.49 8.90 -14.84
N CYS A 208 13.49 9.14 -13.99
CA CYS A 208 14.25 8.10 -13.30
C CYS A 208 14.46 8.49 -11.83
N ASN A 209 15.37 7.81 -11.10
CA ASN A 209 15.62 8.16 -9.69
C ASN A 209 16.05 9.63 -9.50
N ARG A 210 17.06 10.09 -10.25
CA ARG A 210 17.77 11.37 -9.99
C ARG A 210 18.01 12.22 -11.23
N GLY A 211 17.44 11.86 -12.39
CA GLY A 211 17.61 12.58 -13.67
C GLY A 211 18.64 11.98 -14.62
N ARG A 212 19.69 11.28 -14.15
CA ARG A 212 20.80 10.80 -14.98
C ARG A 212 20.37 9.84 -16.11
N ARG A 213 19.62 8.79 -15.80
CA ARG A 213 19.12 7.83 -16.82
C ARG A 213 18.12 8.49 -17.76
N ALA A 214 17.32 9.43 -17.27
CA ALA A 214 16.38 10.20 -18.05
C ALA A 214 17.12 11.09 -19.08
N TYR A 215 18.23 11.71 -18.70
CA TYR A 215 19.07 12.47 -19.61
C TYR A 215 19.72 11.59 -20.70
N VAL A 216 20.19 10.40 -20.34
CA VAL A 216 20.68 9.43 -21.35
C VAL A 216 19.56 9.04 -22.32
N LEU A 217 18.33 8.80 -21.83
CA LEU A 217 17.19 8.55 -22.70
C LEU A 217 16.91 9.75 -23.60
N GLN A 218 16.93 10.97 -23.06
CA GLN A 218 16.69 12.19 -23.83
C GLN A 218 17.62 12.29 -25.04
N ASN A 219 18.94 12.10 -24.85
CA ASN A 219 19.91 12.12 -25.93
C ASN A 219 19.64 11.06 -27.00
N ARG A 220 19.26 9.83 -26.61
CA ARG A 220 18.87 8.78 -27.55
C ARG A 220 17.61 9.13 -28.32
N LEU A 221 16.60 9.66 -27.65
CA LEU A 221 15.34 10.07 -28.27
C LEU A 221 15.53 11.21 -29.25
N GLN A 222 16.37 12.17 -28.93
CA GLN A 222 16.74 13.25 -29.86
C GLN A 222 17.41 12.70 -31.15
N HIS A 223 18.30 11.70 -31.00
CA HIS A 223 18.88 11.00 -32.13
C HIS A 223 17.81 10.29 -33.00
N TYR A 224 16.72 9.77 -32.37
CA TYR A 224 15.62 9.15 -33.10
C TYR A 224 14.54 10.14 -33.56
N GLY A 225 14.76 11.45 -33.42
CA GLY A 225 13.91 12.52 -33.94
C GLY A 225 12.80 12.99 -33.01
N TYR A 226 12.81 12.63 -31.73
CA TYR A 226 11.88 13.19 -30.74
C TYR A 226 12.36 14.57 -30.29
N THR A 227 11.53 15.60 -30.46
CA THR A 227 11.93 17.00 -30.19
C THR A 227 11.30 17.59 -28.93
N GLN A 228 10.23 17.00 -28.41
CA GLN A 228 9.48 17.54 -27.27
C GLN A 228 9.68 16.68 -26.01
N THR A 229 10.95 16.52 -25.60
CA THR A 229 11.29 15.73 -24.41
C THR A 229 11.74 16.64 -23.27
N LYS A 230 11.37 16.33 -22.02
CA LYS A 230 11.89 16.99 -20.82
C LYS A 230 12.34 15.97 -19.79
N VAL A 231 13.48 16.20 -19.17
CA VAL A 231 13.95 15.44 -17.99
C VAL A 231 13.32 16.04 -16.74
N LEU A 232 12.69 15.22 -15.89
CA LEU A 232 12.24 15.68 -14.58
C LEU A 232 13.44 15.81 -13.64
N GLU A 233 13.76 17.05 -13.25
CA GLU A 233 14.90 17.36 -12.38
C GLU A 233 14.74 16.69 -11.01
N GLY A 234 15.80 16.05 -10.52
CA GLY A 234 15.79 15.29 -9.27
C GLY A 234 15.04 13.97 -9.31
N GLY A 235 14.30 13.68 -10.40
CA GLY A 235 13.56 12.43 -10.59
C GLY A 235 12.59 12.11 -9.44
N VAL A 236 12.33 10.82 -9.19
CA VAL A 236 11.45 10.39 -8.07
C VAL A 236 12.08 10.57 -6.68
N THR A 237 13.37 10.90 -6.59
CA THR A 237 13.98 11.25 -5.30
C THR A 237 13.48 12.59 -4.76
N VAL A 238 13.11 13.52 -5.65
CA VAL A 238 12.64 14.87 -5.30
C VAL A 238 11.14 15.03 -5.52
N ASN A 239 10.58 14.31 -6.50
CA ASN A 239 9.20 14.49 -6.94
C ASN A 239 8.36 13.23 -6.66
N GLU A 240 7.15 13.42 -6.18
CA GLU A 240 6.12 12.38 -6.24
C GLU A 240 5.51 12.37 -7.64
N VAL A 241 5.86 11.36 -8.43
CA VAL A 241 5.43 11.29 -9.83
C VAL A 241 4.10 10.54 -9.93
N LYS A 242 3.08 11.25 -10.38
CA LYS A 242 1.74 10.72 -10.67
C LYS A 242 1.44 10.88 -12.16
N VAL A 243 1.07 9.79 -12.80
CA VAL A 243 0.62 9.85 -14.20
C VAL A 243 -0.84 10.32 -14.23
N GLN A 244 -1.08 11.48 -14.83
CA GLN A 244 -2.44 11.97 -15.05
C GLN A 244 -2.96 11.38 -16.38
N PHE A 245 -4.01 10.56 -16.29
CA PHE A 245 -4.67 10.01 -17.47
C PHE A 245 -5.75 10.96 -17.95
N ALA A 246 -5.38 11.90 -18.80
CA ALA A 246 -6.34 12.78 -19.48
C ALA A 246 -7.01 12.02 -20.64
N GLY A 247 -8.18 11.44 -20.37
CA GLY A 247 -9.08 10.93 -21.41
C GLY A 247 -8.71 9.61 -22.11
N SER A 248 -7.61 8.95 -21.73
CA SER A 248 -7.23 7.62 -22.23
C SER A 248 -7.61 6.51 -21.23
N ALA A 249 -7.88 5.30 -21.73
CA ALA A 249 -8.12 4.14 -20.87
C ALA A 249 -6.87 3.81 -20.04
N LEU A 250 -7.07 3.60 -18.73
CA LEU A 250 -5.99 3.16 -17.84
C LEU A 250 -5.35 1.86 -18.33
N PRO A 251 -4.02 1.72 -18.26
CA PRO A 251 -3.35 0.46 -18.58
C PRO A 251 -3.87 -0.69 -17.71
N PRO A 252 -3.99 -1.91 -18.29
CA PRO A 252 -4.49 -3.08 -17.55
C PRO A 252 -3.73 -3.37 -16.26
N ASP A 253 -2.41 -3.15 -16.24
CA ASP A 253 -1.58 -3.39 -15.06
C ASP A 253 -1.87 -2.38 -13.95
N GLU A 254 -2.17 -1.12 -14.31
CA GLU A 254 -2.56 -0.10 -13.34
C GLU A 254 -3.95 -0.39 -12.76
N ILE A 255 -4.93 -0.78 -13.60
CA ILE A 255 -6.24 -1.25 -13.15
C ILE A 255 -6.08 -2.42 -12.17
N LYS A 256 -5.16 -3.35 -12.46
CA LYS A 256 -4.86 -4.48 -11.58
C LYS A 256 -4.21 -4.05 -10.26
N ARG A 257 -3.30 -3.07 -10.31
CA ARG A 257 -2.63 -2.51 -9.12
C ARG A 257 -3.65 -1.87 -8.17
N VAL A 258 -4.44 -0.91 -8.66
CA VAL A 258 -5.43 -0.22 -7.82
C VAL A 258 -6.55 -1.16 -7.35
N LYS A 259 -6.91 -2.17 -8.16
CA LYS A 259 -7.81 -3.23 -7.72
C LYS A 259 -7.24 -3.98 -6.51
N GLY A 260 -5.93 -4.21 -6.45
CA GLY A 260 -5.24 -4.80 -5.30
C GLY A 260 -5.42 -3.99 -4.01
N LEU A 261 -5.59 -2.67 -4.13
CA LEU A 261 -5.85 -1.73 -3.03
C LEU A 261 -7.33 -1.58 -2.65
N GLY A 262 -8.23 -2.32 -3.32
CA GLY A 262 -9.68 -2.25 -3.07
C GLY A 262 -10.44 -1.32 -4.01
N CYS A 263 -9.76 -0.70 -5.00
CA CYS A 263 -10.38 0.19 -5.96
C CYS A 263 -10.86 -0.61 -7.19
N LEU A 264 -12.17 -0.76 -7.33
CA LEU A 264 -12.80 -1.52 -8.40
C LEU A 264 -13.25 -0.58 -9.51
N GLN A 265 -12.73 -0.75 -10.73
CA GLN A 265 -13.12 0.08 -11.87
C GLN A 265 -14.64 0.01 -12.12
N ASP A 266 -15.29 1.15 -12.29
CA ASP A 266 -16.71 1.22 -12.63
C ASP A 266 -16.91 0.78 -14.09
N LYS A 267 -17.91 -0.08 -14.32
CA LYS A 267 -18.22 -0.60 -15.65
C LYS A 267 -18.77 0.48 -16.59
N ARG A 268 -19.51 1.45 -16.05
CA ARG A 268 -20.18 2.51 -16.82
C ARG A 268 -19.23 3.66 -17.15
N TYR A 269 -18.30 3.95 -16.20
CA TYR A 269 -17.35 5.05 -16.27
C TYR A 269 -15.93 4.52 -16.03
N PRO A 270 -15.20 4.12 -17.06
CA PRO A 270 -13.89 3.48 -16.93
C PRO A 270 -12.80 4.34 -16.28
N ASP A 271 -13.01 5.64 -16.19
CA ASP A 271 -12.15 6.60 -15.47
C ASP A 271 -12.47 6.71 -13.98
N ARG A 272 -13.50 6.00 -13.50
CA ARG A 272 -13.96 6.02 -12.12
C ARG A 272 -13.86 4.65 -11.45
N PHE A 273 -13.78 4.69 -10.12
CA PHE A 273 -13.60 3.52 -9.28
C PHE A 273 -14.59 3.51 -8.12
N ASN A 274 -14.95 2.31 -7.69
CA ASN A 274 -15.70 2.06 -6.48
C ASN A 274 -14.72 1.55 -5.44
N VAL A 275 -14.47 2.34 -4.39
CA VAL A 275 -13.40 2.08 -3.40
C VAL A 275 -13.96 1.37 -2.19
N ARG A 276 -13.46 0.15 -1.96
CA ARG A 276 -13.94 -0.71 -0.88
C ARG A 276 -13.29 -0.37 0.44
N VAL A 277 -14.11 -0.02 1.43
CA VAL A 277 -13.73 0.25 2.82
C VAL A 277 -14.02 -1.00 3.66
N ILE A 278 -13.07 -1.41 4.48
CA ILE A 278 -13.16 -2.58 5.34
C ILE A 278 -13.84 -2.21 6.66
N THR A 279 -14.85 -2.98 7.06
CA THR A 279 -15.69 -2.68 8.22
C THR A 279 -15.48 -3.63 9.40
N ARG A 280 -14.49 -4.49 9.38
CA ARG A 280 -14.26 -5.46 10.48
C ARG A 280 -15.58 -6.15 10.90
N ASN A 281 -16.03 -7.14 10.13
CA ASN A 281 -17.27 -7.90 10.39
C ASN A 281 -18.62 -7.14 10.20
N GLY A 282 -18.64 -6.02 9.50
CA GLY A 282 -19.84 -5.21 9.25
C GLY A 282 -20.22 -4.25 10.38
N LYS A 283 -19.35 -4.09 11.37
CA LYS A 283 -19.53 -3.15 12.48
C LYS A 283 -18.66 -1.92 12.29
N ILE A 284 -19.26 -0.75 12.34
CA ILE A 284 -18.57 0.55 12.26
C ILE A 284 -19.14 1.48 13.33
N THR A 285 -18.32 2.39 13.81
CA THR A 285 -18.73 3.45 14.75
C THR A 285 -19.45 4.59 14.02
N SER A 286 -20.16 5.43 14.76
CA SER A 286 -20.80 6.62 14.20
C SER A 286 -19.78 7.61 13.63
N GLU A 287 -18.56 7.66 14.19
CA GLU A 287 -17.48 8.51 13.70
C GLU A 287 -16.92 7.98 12.38
N GLU A 288 -16.60 6.69 12.31
CA GLU A 288 -16.17 6.03 11.07
C GLU A 288 -17.22 6.22 9.96
N GLN A 289 -18.52 6.11 10.30
CA GLN A 289 -19.59 6.31 9.33
C GLN A 289 -19.63 7.75 8.79
N ARG A 290 -19.43 8.75 9.66
CA ARG A 290 -19.31 10.16 9.23
C ARG A 290 -18.12 10.35 8.31
N LYS A 291 -16.95 9.79 8.66
CA LYS A 291 -15.75 9.88 7.84
C LYS A 291 -15.91 9.23 6.46
N ILE A 292 -16.62 8.12 6.37
CA ILE A 292 -16.92 7.48 5.09
C ILE A 292 -17.89 8.35 4.26
N ALA A 293 -18.89 8.98 4.89
CA ALA A 293 -19.80 9.87 4.20
C ALA A 293 -19.08 11.14 3.67
N GLU A 294 -18.27 11.79 4.52
CA GLU A 294 -17.43 12.92 4.13
C GLU A 294 -16.48 12.56 2.97
N ALA A 295 -15.84 11.38 3.05
CA ALA A 295 -14.95 10.90 1.99
C ALA A 295 -15.70 10.66 0.66
N ALA A 296 -16.94 10.17 0.71
CA ALA A 296 -17.76 9.98 -0.48
C ALA A 296 -18.15 11.32 -1.14
N GLU A 297 -18.44 12.35 -0.33
CA GLU A 297 -18.74 13.70 -0.81
C GLU A 297 -17.52 14.42 -1.39
N LEU A 298 -16.35 14.31 -0.72
CA LEU A 298 -15.13 15.01 -1.12
C LEU A 298 -14.45 14.39 -2.35
N TYR A 299 -14.44 13.07 -2.46
CA TYR A 299 -13.62 12.36 -3.44
C TYR A 299 -14.42 11.52 -4.45
N GLY A 300 -15.68 11.22 -4.19
CA GLY A 300 -16.53 10.35 -5.00
C GLY A 300 -17.79 11.03 -5.52
N SER A 301 -18.85 10.23 -5.71
CA SER A 301 -20.17 10.70 -6.16
C SER A 301 -21.11 11.10 -5.01
N GLY A 302 -20.67 11.06 -3.75
CA GLY A 302 -21.52 11.24 -2.58
C GLY A 302 -22.31 10.00 -2.18
N GLU A 303 -22.14 8.87 -2.90
CA GLU A 303 -22.86 7.63 -2.65
C GLU A 303 -21.97 6.56 -2.02
N VAL A 304 -22.55 5.79 -1.08
CA VAL A 304 -21.90 4.64 -0.44
C VAL A 304 -22.79 3.41 -0.59
N THR A 305 -22.23 2.31 -1.09
CA THR A 305 -22.94 1.04 -1.28
C THR A 305 -22.49 0.02 -0.24
N MET A 306 -23.46 -0.66 0.38
CA MET A 306 -23.22 -1.80 1.26
C MET A 306 -23.04 -3.08 0.43
N THR A 307 -21.95 -3.82 0.68
CA THR A 307 -21.69 -5.06 -0.05
C THR A 307 -22.19 -6.29 0.72
N THR A 308 -22.40 -7.39 0.02
CA THR A 308 -22.79 -8.67 0.63
C THR A 308 -21.71 -9.29 1.52
N ARG A 309 -20.49 -8.73 1.52
CA ARG A 309 -19.41 -9.13 2.42
C ARG A 309 -19.21 -8.18 3.59
N LEU A 310 -20.24 -7.42 3.91
CA LEU A 310 -20.25 -6.47 5.03
C LEU A 310 -19.18 -5.37 4.92
N THR A 311 -18.65 -5.10 3.72
CA THR A 311 -17.81 -3.95 3.45
C THR A 311 -18.64 -2.85 2.82
N LEU A 312 -18.15 -1.61 2.86
CA LEU A 312 -18.74 -0.48 2.17
C LEU A 312 -17.96 -0.17 0.89
N GLU A 313 -18.58 0.44 -0.09
CA GLU A 313 -17.91 0.93 -1.30
C GLU A 313 -18.32 2.37 -1.54
N ILE A 314 -17.33 3.29 -1.53
CA ILE A 314 -17.48 4.68 -1.95
C ILE A 314 -17.53 4.68 -3.47
N GLN A 315 -18.61 5.22 -4.04
CA GLN A 315 -18.91 5.11 -5.46
C GLN A 315 -18.31 6.26 -6.26
N GLY A 316 -17.98 5.99 -7.54
CA GLY A 316 -17.70 6.98 -8.55
C GLY A 316 -16.46 7.85 -8.33
N VAL A 317 -15.45 7.35 -7.63
CA VAL A 317 -14.19 8.05 -7.33
C VAL A 317 -13.35 8.19 -8.60
N PRO A 318 -13.02 9.40 -9.08
CA PRO A 318 -12.09 9.57 -10.18
C PRO A 318 -10.72 8.97 -9.86
N TYR A 319 -10.04 8.44 -10.86
CA TYR A 319 -8.69 7.86 -10.68
C TYR A 319 -7.73 8.82 -9.94
N ALA A 320 -7.74 10.09 -10.30
CA ALA A 320 -6.87 11.11 -9.69
C ALA A 320 -7.11 11.31 -8.18
N ASN A 321 -8.29 10.95 -7.68
CA ASN A 321 -8.65 11.13 -6.27
C ASN A 321 -8.36 9.88 -5.40
N LEU A 322 -7.96 8.75 -6.00
CA LEU A 322 -7.80 7.49 -5.26
C LEU A 322 -6.80 7.60 -4.11
N ASP A 323 -5.63 8.17 -4.34
CA ASP A 323 -4.59 8.28 -3.31
C ASP A 323 -5.00 9.23 -2.18
N ALA A 324 -5.61 10.37 -2.53
CA ALA A 324 -6.12 11.34 -1.55
C ALA A 324 -7.24 10.73 -0.69
N LEU A 325 -8.16 9.99 -1.31
CA LEU A 325 -9.21 9.26 -0.60
C LEU A 325 -8.62 8.21 0.35
N MET A 326 -7.67 7.39 -0.11
CA MET A 326 -7.04 6.36 0.73
C MET A 326 -6.29 6.98 1.90
N THR A 327 -5.59 8.08 1.68
CA THR A 327 -4.90 8.84 2.76
C THR A 327 -5.91 9.33 3.79
N TYR A 328 -6.99 9.98 3.36
CA TYR A 328 -8.06 10.49 4.24
C TYR A 328 -8.69 9.38 5.09
N LEU A 329 -8.98 8.21 4.48
CA LEU A 329 -9.53 7.06 5.20
C LEU A 329 -8.53 6.47 6.20
N ASN A 330 -7.26 6.37 5.83
CA ASN A 330 -6.21 5.85 6.71
C ASN A 330 -5.98 6.75 7.93
N GLU A 331 -6.02 8.07 7.78
CA GLU A 331 -5.96 9.04 8.89
C GLU A 331 -7.14 8.89 9.86
N ALA A 332 -8.30 8.44 9.36
CA ALA A 332 -9.47 8.10 10.17
C ALA A 332 -9.44 6.68 10.75
N GLY A 333 -8.33 5.93 10.58
CA GLY A 333 -8.20 4.54 11.04
C GLY A 333 -8.98 3.52 10.20
N LEU A 334 -9.41 3.90 9.00
CA LEU A 334 -10.15 3.04 8.06
C LEU A 334 -9.20 2.50 6.98
N GLU A 335 -9.41 1.25 6.58
CA GLU A 335 -8.62 0.59 5.56
C GLU A 335 -9.42 0.37 4.28
N THR A 336 -8.74 0.43 3.14
CA THR A 336 -9.26 -0.03 1.85
C THR A 336 -8.68 -1.38 1.49
N GLY A 337 -9.40 -2.20 0.68
CA GLY A 337 -8.87 -3.52 0.32
C GLY A 337 -9.93 -4.55 -0.03
N GLY A 338 -9.76 -5.76 0.49
CA GLY A 338 -10.72 -6.87 0.35
C GLY A 338 -10.78 -7.50 -1.05
N THR A 339 -9.72 -7.38 -1.85
CA THR A 339 -9.60 -7.91 -3.22
C THR A 339 -8.38 -8.82 -3.37
N GLY A 340 -8.20 -9.41 -4.56
CA GLY A 340 -7.01 -10.25 -4.86
C GLY A 340 -7.07 -11.69 -4.39
N SER A 341 -5.97 -12.41 -4.57
CA SER A 341 -5.79 -13.83 -4.20
C SER A 341 -5.25 -13.93 -2.76
N LYS A 342 -6.09 -13.53 -1.81
CA LYS A 342 -5.77 -13.41 -0.38
C LYS A 342 -6.99 -13.81 0.46
N VAL A 343 -6.81 -13.84 1.78
CA VAL A 343 -7.92 -13.88 2.72
C VAL A 343 -8.81 -12.66 2.50
N ARG A 344 -10.12 -12.89 2.43
CA ARG A 344 -11.11 -11.82 2.20
C ARG A 344 -11.65 -11.29 3.53
N PRO A 345 -12.24 -10.08 3.55
CA PRO A 345 -12.91 -9.57 4.74
C PRO A 345 -13.84 -10.60 5.34
N ILE A 346 -13.79 -10.75 6.66
CA ILE A 346 -14.56 -11.76 7.37
C ILE A 346 -16.03 -11.37 7.36
N VAL A 347 -16.91 -12.33 7.12
CA VAL A 347 -18.36 -12.14 7.21
C VAL A 347 -18.84 -12.76 8.50
N SER A 348 -19.64 -12.03 9.29
CA SER A 348 -20.29 -12.56 10.46
C SER A 348 -21.75 -12.12 10.57
N CYS A 349 -22.57 -12.91 11.24
CA CYS A 349 -23.88 -12.43 11.63
C CYS A 349 -23.80 -11.66 12.97
N LYS A 350 -24.89 -10.99 13.37
CA LYS A 350 -24.99 -10.31 14.67
C LYS A 350 -25.18 -11.27 15.86
N GLY A 351 -24.59 -12.47 15.80
CA GLY A 351 -24.85 -13.55 16.78
C GLY A 351 -24.66 -13.14 18.22
N THR A 352 -23.65 -12.33 18.53
CA THR A 352 -23.39 -11.76 19.86
C THR A 352 -24.58 -11.04 20.47
N THR A 353 -25.35 -10.31 19.66
CA THR A 353 -26.52 -9.53 20.12
C THR A 353 -27.87 -10.17 19.73
N CYS A 354 -27.83 -11.36 19.13
CA CYS A 354 -29.00 -12.06 18.66
C CYS A 354 -29.59 -12.99 19.76
N GLN A 355 -30.92 -12.98 19.97
CA GLN A 355 -31.59 -13.87 20.91
C GLN A 355 -31.35 -15.38 20.67
N TYR A 356 -30.92 -15.76 19.46
CA TYR A 356 -30.60 -17.14 19.08
C TYR A 356 -29.10 -17.40 19.00
N GLY A 357 -28.28 -16.41 19.32
CA GLY A 357 -26.82 -16.53 19.27
C GLY A 357 -26.30 -17.55 20.28
N LEU A 358 -25.42 -18.44 19.83
CA LEU A 358 -24.75 -19.47 20.62
C LEU A 358 -23.25 -19.23 20.73
N ALA A 359 -22.72 -18.23 20.01
CA ALA A 359 -21.33 -17.84 20.01
C ALA A 359 -21.20 -16.33 19.93
N ASP A 360 -20.12 -15.79 20.47
CA ASP A 360 -19.73 -14.39 20.25
C ASP A 360 -19.12 -14.21 18.87
N THR A 361 -19.99 -13.90 17.90
CA THR A 361 -19.58 -13.76 16.51
C THR A 361 -18.76 -12.50 16.25
N PHE A 362 -18.95 -11.45 17.04
CA PHE A 362 -18.20 -10.20 16.88
C PHE A 362 -16.76 -10.36 17.37
N GLU A 363 -16.57 -10.99 18.53
CA GLU A 363 -15.23 -11.24 19.06
C GLU A 363 -14.45 -12.21 18.17
N LEU A 364 -15.05 -13.37 17.84
CA LEU A 364 -14.39 -14.36 16.99
C LEU A 364 -14.04 -13.79 15.59
N SER A 365 -14.97 -13.04 14.97
CA SER A 365 -14.68 -12.45 13.66
C SER A 365 -13.65 -11.33 13.71
N GLN A 366 -13.53 -10.60 14.83
CA GLN A 366 -12.46 -9.64 15.04
C GLN A 366 -11.10 -10.34 15.17
N LYS A 367 -11.00 -11.40 15.96
CA LYS A 367 -9.77 -12.22 16.06
C LYS A 367 -9.35 -12.79 14.71
N LEU A 368 -10.29 -13.29 13.91
CA LEU A 368 -10.03 -13.78 12.55
C LEU A 368 -9.58 -12.66 11.62
N HIS A 369 -10.14 -11.46 11.75
CA HIS A 369 -9.72 -10.28 10.98
C HIS A 369 -8.28 -9.91 11.32
N ASP A 370 -7.95 -9.75 12.59
CA ASP A 370 -6.63 -9.31 13.04
C ASP A 370 -5.55 -10.34 12.69
N LEU A 371 -5.81 -11.63 12.91
CA LEU A 371 -4.83 -12.70 12.67
C LEU A 371 -4.65 -13.01 11.18
N PHE A 372 -5.73 -13.06 10.39
CA PHE A 372 -5.66 -13.64 9.04
C PHE A 372 -5.96 -12.66 7.92
N TYR A 373 -6.81 -11.64 8.12
CA TYR A 373 -6.97 -10.59 7.11
C TYR A 373 -5.80 -9.60 7.16
N ILE A 374 -5.47 -9.10 8.36
CA ILE A 374 -4.34 -8.19 8.58
C ILE A 374 -3.01 -8.96 8.64
N GLY A 375 -2.90 -9.91 9.56
CA GLY A 375 -1.63 -10.63 9.82
C GLY A 375 -1.11 -11.41 8.62
N TYR A 376 -2.00 -11.93 7.77
CA TYR A 376 -1.64 -12.65 6.54
C TYR A 376 -1.82 -11.82 5.26
N HIS A 377 -1.80 -10.48 5.38
CA HIS A 377 -2.02 -9.59 4.23
C HIS A 377 -1.07 -9.85 3.06
N ASN A 378 0.19 -10.23 3.35
CA ASN A 378 1.22 -10.51 2.35
C ASN A 378 1.26 -11.99 1.89
N VAL A 379 0.42 -12.86 2.45
CA VAL A 379 0.34 -14.26 2.04
C VAL A 379 -0.47 -14.38 0.75
N VAL A 380 0.19 -14.83 -0.31
CA VAL A 380 -0.45 -15.05 -1.61
C VAL A 380 -1.02 -16.47 -1.65
N LEU A 381 -2.31 -16.58 -1.94
CA LEU A 381 -3.03 -17.85 -2.05
C LEU A 381 -3.28 -18.21 -3.52
N PRO A 382 -3.64 -19.47 -3.85
CA PRO A 382 -4.01 -19.86 -5.22
C PRO A 382 -5.13 -19.00 -5.81
N HIS A 383 -6.13 -18.65 -4.99
CA HIS A 383 -7.22 -17.73 -5.28
C HIS A 383 -7.71 -17.12 -3.95
N LYS A 384 -8.77 -16.30 -3.97
CA LYS A 384 -9.41 -15.75 -2.78
C LYS A 384 -9.83 -16.84 -1.80
N PHE A 385 -9.64 -16.59 -0.50
CA PHE A 385 -10.12 -17.43 0.59
C PHE A 385 -11.15 -16.65 1.41
N LYS A 386 -12.33 -17.22 1.59
CA LYS A 386 -13.48 -16.60 2.25
C LYS A 386 -13.80 -17.29 3.56
N LEU A 387 -13.91 -16.53 4.64
CA LEU A 387 -14.33 -16.95 5.95
C LEU A 387 -15.71 -16.37 6.28
N ALA A 388 -16.55 -17.16 6.97
CA ALA A 388 -17.82 -16.68 7.49
C ALA A 388 -18.12 -17.30 8.87
N VAL A 389 -18.67 -16.48 9.79
CA VAL A 389 -19.00 -16.86 11.16
C VAL A 389 -20.50 -16.69 11.41
N GLY A 390 -21.20 -17.80 11.64
CA GLY A 390 -22.60 -17.85 12.03
C GLY A 390 -22.75 -18.10 13.53
N GLY A 391 -23.58 -17.34 14.20
CA GLY A 391 -23.80 -17.48 15.64
C GLY A 391 -24.66 -18.69 16.07
N CYS A 392 -25.38 -19.32 15.14
CA CYS A 392 -26.22 -20.49 15.41
C CYS A 392 -26.62 -21.20 14.12
N PRO A 393 -27.24 -22.40 14.20
CA PRO A 393 -27.71 -23.18 13.04
C PRO A 393 -28.79 -22.53 12.16
N ASN A 394 -29.31 -21.34 12.50
CA ASN A 394 -30.18 -20.58 11.58
C ASN A 394 -29.46 -20.12 10.31
N ASN A 395 -28.13 -20.19 10.29
CA ASN A 395 -27.31 -20.05 9.09
C ASN A 395 -27.51 -18.74 8.31
N CYS A 396 -27.77 -17.60 8.99
CA CYS A 396 -28.16 -16.33 8.38
C CYS A 396 -27.17 -15.77 7.38
N VAL A 397 -25.86 -15.99 7.60
CA VAL A 397 -24.77 -15.53 6.70
C VAL A 397 -24.22 -16.65 5.83
N LYS A 398 -24.86 -17.82 5.85
CA LYS A 398 -24.54 -19.02 5.07
C LYS A 398 -23.04 -19.35 5.10
N PRO A 399 -22.49 -19.68 6.29
CA PRO A 399 -21.07 -20.03 6.43
C PRO A 399 -20.66 -21.20 5.53
N ASP A 400 -21.53 -22.17 5.33
CA ASP A 400 -21.40 -23.34 4.47
C ASP A 400 -21.17 -23.02 2.96
N LEU A 401 -21.44 -21.80 2.53
CA LEU A 401 -21.15 -21.33 1.17
C LEU A 401 -19.84 -20.53 1.06
N ASN A 402 -18.99 -20.59 2.08
CA ASN A 402 -17.67 -19.96 2.11
C ASN A 402 -16.58 -21.03 2.11
N ASP A 403 -15.35 -20.67 1.77
CA ASP A 403 -14.22 -21.61 1.71
C ASP A 403 -14.02 -22.31 3.07
N LEU A 404 -14.25 -21.58 4.18
CA LEU A 404 -14.37 -22.13 5.52
C LEU A 404 -15.49 -21.39 6.27
N GLY A 405 -16.41 -22.14 6.84
CA GLY A 405 -17.55 -21.66 7.61
C GLY A 405 -17.49 -22.14 9.05
N ILE A 406 -17.82 -21.25 9.99
CA ILE A 406 -17.86 -21.53 11.43
C ILE A 406 -19.28 -21.25 11.92
N VAL A 407 -19.88 -22.18 12.66
CA VAL A 407 -21.25 -22.05 13.18
C VAL A 407 -21.29 -22.43 14.66
N GLY A 408 -21.74 -21.49 15.50
CA GLY A 408 -21.94 -21.74 16.92
C GLY A 408 -22.96 -22.87 17.17
N GLN A 409 -22.66 -23.73 18.11
CA GLN A 409 -23.42 -24.94 18.47
C GLN A 409 -23.73 -24.96 19.97
N ARG A 410 -24.82 -25.59 20.34
CA ARG A 410 -25.15 -25.95 21.72
C ARG A 410 -25.62 -27.40 21.75
N ILE A 411 -24.73 -28.30 22.18
CA ILE A 411 -24.91 -29.74 22.17
C ILE A 411 -25.68 -30.13 23.43
N PRO A 412 -26.89 -30.70 23.33
CA PRO A 412 -27.66 -31.12 24.51
C PRO A 412 -27.04 -32.38 25.13
N GLU A 413 -26.95 -32.40 26.44
CA GLU A 413 -26.59 -33.59 27.21
C GLU A 413 -27.86 -34.27 27.72
N VAL A 414 -28.08 -35.53 27.28
CA VAL A 414 -29.32 -36.26 27.55
C VAL A 414 -29.12 -37.24 28.72
N ASP A 415 -29.81 -36.96 29.83
CA ASP A 415 -29.89 -37.86 30.97
C ASP A 415 -31.19 -38.71 30.90
N LEU A 416 -31.08 -39.90 30.33
CA LEU A 416 -32.19 -40.82 30.15
C LEU A 416 -32.76 -41.33 31.48
N SER A 417 -32.02 -41.28 32.61
CA SER A 417 -32.51 -41.69 33.92
C SER A 417 -33.64 -40.78 34.40
N LYS A 418 -33.63 -39.52 34.01
CA LYS A 418 -34.64 -38.51 34.34
C LYS A 418 -35.83 -38.50 33.37
N CYS A 419 -35.73 -39.22 32.23
CA CYS A 419 -36.83 -39.28 31.26
C CYS A 419 -37.98 -40.15 31.76
N ARG A 420 -39.19 -39.58 31.81
CA ARG A 420 -40.41 -40.23 32.36
C ARG A 420 -41.36 -40.81 31.29
N GLY A 421 -41.01 -40.71 29.99
CA GLY A 421 -41.83 -41.22 28.90
C GLY A 421 -43.20 -40.54 28.83
N CYS A 422 -43.23 -39.20 28.82
CA CYS A 422 -44.48 -38.42 28.89
C CYS A 422 -45.36 -38.63 27.66
N LYS A 423 -46.74 -38.70 27.86
CA LYS A 423 -47.66 -38.74 26.71
C LYS A 423 -47.46 -37.61 25.69
N VAL A 424 -46.99 -36.44 26.13
CA VAL A 424 -46.63 -35.31 25.31
C VAL A 424 -45.24 -34.88 25.75
N CYS A 425 -44.23 -35.16 24.92
CA CYS A 425 -42.87 -34.79 25.20
C CYS A 425 -42.62 -33.33 24.77
N GLN A 426 -42.20 -32.48 25.72
CA GLN A 426 -41.91 -31.07 25.43
C GLN A 426 -40.62 -30.90 24.57
N ILE A 427 -39.68 -31.82 24.68
CA ILE A 427 -38.46 -31.82 23.86
C ILE A 427 -38.82 -32.11 22.41
N GLU A 428 -39.60 -33.16 22.14
CA GLU A 428 -40.07 -33.50 20.79
C GLU A 428 -40.84 -32.33 20.16
N LYS A 429 -41.74 -31.69 20.94
CA LYS A 429 -42.56 -30.56 20.51
C LYS A 429 -41.73 -29.30 20.20
N THR A 430 -40.60 -29.14 20.88
CA THR A 430 -39.72 -27.95 20.73
C THR A 430 -38.67 -28.13 19.64
N CYS A 431 -38.37 -29.37 19.22
CA CYS A 431 -37.36 -29.63 18.22
C CYS A 431 -37.79 -29.10 16.84
N PRO A 432 -37.09 -28.07 16.28
CA PRO A 432 -37.55 -27.40 15.06
C PRO A 432 -37.36 -28.25 13.80
N ILE A 433 -36.53 -29.29 13.87
CA ILE A 433 -36.19 -30.18 12.74
C ILE A 433 -36.71 -31.62 12.97
N GLY A 434 -37.42 -31.87 14.07
CA GLY A 434 -38.12 -33.14 14.33
C GLY A 434 -37.23 -34.35 14.60
N VAL A 435 -35.95 -34.16 14.95
CA VAL A 435 -34.99 -35.26 15.22
C VAL A 435 -34.98 -35.74 16.67
N ALA A 436 -35.66 -35.04 17.56
CA ALA A 436 -35.86 -35.47 18.93
C ALA A 436 -37.25 -36.15 19.02
N LYS A 437 -37.30 -37.42 19.35
CA LYS A 437 -38.54 -38.22 19.40
C LYS A 437 -38.62 -39.08 20.67
N LEU A 438 -39.81 -39.43 21.06
CA LEU A 438 -40.04 -40.41 22.09
C LEU A 438 -40.20 -41.80 21.44
N VAL A 439 -39.27 -42.70 21.69
CA VAL A 439 -39.25 -44.07 21.17
C VAL A 439 -39.24 -45.00 22.37
N ASP A 440 -40.17 -45.97 22.42
CA ASP A 440 -40.33 -46.93 23.50
C ASP A 440 -40.35 -46.31 24.92
N GLY A 441 -41.04 -45.16 25.03
CA GLY A 441 -41.16 -44.42 26.29
C GLY A 441 -39.90 -43.69 26.76
N LYS A 442 -38.88 -43.55 25.92
CA LYS A 442 -37.66 -42.82 26.22
C LYS A 442 -37.36 -41.81 25.12
N LEU A 443 -36.76 -40.69 25.52
CA LEU A 443 -36.30 -39.68 24.59
C LEU A 443 -35.10 -40.20 23.80
N GLN A 444 -35.17 -40.09 22.47
CA GLN A 444 -34.06 -40.29 21.55
C GLN A 444 -33.86 -39.04 20.73
N ILE A 445 -32.61 -38.65 20.53
CA ILE A 445 -32.22 -37.60 19.61
C ILE A 445 -31.30 -38.23 18.56
N ASP A 446 -31.67 -38.11 17.29
CA ASP A 446 -30.80 -38.53 16.19
C ASP A 446 -29.57 -37.63 16.17
N ALA A 447 -28.41 -38.16 16.58
CA ALA A 447 -27.18 -37.40 16.72
C ALA A 447 -26.59 -36.95 15.36
N GLU A 448 -26.84 -37.73 14.28
CA GLU A 448 -26.34 -37.41 12.94
C GLU A 448 -27.12 -36.25 12.29
N GLN A 449 -28.45 -36.23 12.52
CA GLN A 449 -29.32 -35.20 11.98
C GLN A 449 -29.48 -33.98 12.89
N CYS A 450 -29.04 -34.06 14.15
CA CYS A 450 -29.16 -32.97 15.11
C CYS A 450 -28.24 -31.81 14.70
N ASN A 451 -28.84 -30.62 14.48
CA ASN A 451 -28.11 -29.41 14.14
C ASN A 451 -27.55 -28.64 15.35
N HIS A 452 -27.64 -29.22 16.55
CA HIS A 452 -27.15 -28.66 17.82
C HIS A 452 -27.60 -27.21 18.09
N CYS A 453 -28.85 -26.89 17.82
CA CYS A 453 -29.41 -25.56 18.07
C CYS A 453 -29.71 -25.27 19.55
N GLY A 454 -29.62 -26.27 20.42
CA GLY A 454 -29.83 -26.16 21.87
C GLY A 454 -31.27 -25.81 22.32
N ARG A 455 -32.26 -25.77 21.42
CA ARG A 455 -33.64 -25.38 21.79
C ARG A 455 -34.33 -26.35 22.76
N CYS A 456 -33.89 -27.59 22.81
CA CYS A 456 -34.37 -28.61 23.71
C CYS A 456 -33.85 -28.48 25.17
N VAL A 457 -32.74 -27.75 25.36
CA VAL A 457 -32.10 -27.58 26.67
C VAL A 457 -33.06 -26.84 27.62
N SER A 458 -33.20 -27.34 28.85
CA SER A 458 -34.09 -26.82 29.90
C SER A 458 -35.60 -26.81 29.54
N LYS A 459 -36.03 -27.60 28.55
CA LYS A 459 -37.43 -27.71 28.16
C LYS A 459 -38.15 -28.91 28.80
N CYS A 460 -37.40 -29.88 29.31
CA CYS A 460 -37.97 -31.02 30.02
C CYS A 460 -38.28 -30.63 31.46
N PRO A 461 -39.56 -30.77 31.93
CA PRO A 461 -39.93 -30.48 33.33
C PRO A 461 -39.26 -31.43 34.32
N PHE A 462 -38.79 -32.60 33.86
CA PHE A 462 -38.07 -33.59 34.66
C PHE A 462 -36.56 -33.50 34.49
N LYS A 463 -36.07 -32.45 33.82
CA LYS A 463 -34.63 -32.15 33.64
C LYS A 463 -33.84 -33.24 32.92
N ALA A 464 -34.47 -33.95 31.97
CA ALA A 464 -33.77 -34.94 31.14
C ALA A 464 -32.76 -34.29 30.14
N ILE A 465 -32.85 -32.99 29.89
CA ILE A 465 -31.83 -32.19 29.20
C ILE A 465 -31.70 -30.85 29.95
N GLU A 466 -30.83 -30.80 30.91
CA GLU A 466 -30.53 -29.59 31.70
C GLU A 466 -29.19 -29.00 31.29
N GLU A 467 -28.22 -29.85 31.05
CA GLU A 467 -26.84 -29.48 30.71
C GLU A 467 -26.61 -29.48 29.20
N SER A 468 -25.60 -28.78 28.77
CA SER A 468 -25.24 -28.67 27.36
C SER A 468 -23.82 -28.11 27.21
N THR A 469 -23.10 -28.58 26.21
CA THR A 469 -21.79 -28.07 25.85
C THR A 469 -21.90 -27.10 24.68
N TYR A 470 -21.28 -25.92 24.78
CA TYR A 470 -21.15 -25.00 23.67
C TYR A 470 -19.94 -25.37 22.78
N GLY A 471 -20.02 -25.08 21.49
CA GLY A 471 -18.96 -25.40 20.57
C GLY A 471 -19.15 -24.76 19.21
N TYR A 472 -18.27 -25.14 18.28
CA TYR A 472 -18.24 -24.62 16.93
C TYR A 472 -18.19 -25.78 15.91
N LYS A 473 -19.20 -25.83 15.03
CA LYS A 473 -19.19 -26.67 13.84
C LYS A 473 -18.41 -25.94 12.75
N VAL A 474 -17.42 -26.58 12.13
CA VAL A 474 -16.65 -26.02 11.03
C VAL A 474 -16.94 -26.78 9.75
N THR A 475 -17.20 -26.05 8.66
CA THR A 475 -17.38 -26.59 7.31
C THR A 475 -16.27 -26.08 6.39
N ILE A 476 -15.82 -26.90 5.46
CA ILE A 476 -14.78 -26.54 4.49
C ILE A 476 -15.23 -26.83 3.06
N GLY A 477 -14.69 -26.10 2.09
CA GLY A 477 -14.95 -26.33 0.66
C GLY A 477 -16.23 -25.70 0.13
N GLY A 478 -16.86 -24.80 0.87
CA GLY A 478 -18.03 -24.06 0.41
C GLY A 478 -17.65 -23.02 -0.66
N ARG A 479 -18.61 -22.79 -1.56
CA ARG A 479 -18.40 -21.89 -2.68
C ARG A 479 -19.73 -21.41 -3.27
N TRP A 480 -19.82 -20.12 -3.53
CA TRP A 480 -20.96 -19.52 -4.23
C TRP A 480 -20.50 -18.58 -5.33
N GLY A 481 -21.04 -18.77 -6.53
CA GLY A 481 -20.73 -17.97 -7.73
C GLY A 481 -21.08 -18.73 -9.01
N LYS A 482 -20.23 -18.61 -10.06
CA LYS A 482 -20.42 -19.34 -11.33
C LYS A 482 -20.49 -20.88 -11.16
N LYS A 483 -19.78 -21.40 -10.16
CA LYS A 483 -19.91 -22.77 -9.68
C LYS A 483 -20.36 -22.69 -8.21
N VAL A 484 -21.22 -23.60 -7.79
CA VAL A 484 -21.75 -23.72 -6.43
C VAL A 484 -21.24 -25.02 -5.82
N ALA A 485 -20.82 -24.96 -4.58
CA ALA A 485 -20.54 -26.12 -3.73
C ALA A 485 -20.91 -25.79 -2.31
N GLU A 486 -21.58 -26.71 -1.63
CA GLU A 486 -21.83 -26.64 -0.19
C GLU A 486 -20.63 -27.21 0.55
N GLY A 487 -20.19 -26.51 1.59
CA GLY A 487 -19.10 -26.94 2.46
C GLY A 487 -19.49 -28.17 3.27
N LYS A 488 -18.60 -29.14 3.33
CA LYS A 488 -18.79 -30.33 4.16
C LYS A 488 -18.32 -30.07 5.59
N PRO A 489 -19.08 -30.50 6.60
CA PRO A 489 -18.67 -30.40 7.99
C PRO A 489 -17.48 -31.32 8.27
N LEU A 490 -16.55 -30.82 9.11
CA LEU A 490 -15.54 -31.67 9.72
C LEU A 490 -16.19 -32.62 10.73
N SER A 491 -15.62 -33.79 10.94
CA SER A 491 -16.12 -34.84 11.83
C SER A 491 -16.14 -34.46 13.31
N ARG A 492 -15.47 -33.36 13.68
CA ARG A 492 -15.29 -32.88 15.04
C ARG A 492 -16.03 -31.55 15.27
N ILE A 493 -16.69 -31.39 16.42
CA ILE A 493 -17.11 -30.10 16.95
C ILE A 493 -16.00 -29.58 17.88
N PHE A 494 -15.61 -28.33 17.71
CA PHE A 494 -14.56 -27.69 18.50
C PHE A 494 -15.20 -27.00 19.72
N THR A 495 -14.55 -27.11 20.87
CA THR A 495 -15.09 -26.56 22.14
C THR A 495 -14.39 -25.29 22.60
N SER A 496 -13.30 -24.86 21.93
CA SER A 496 -12.65 -23.59 22.23
C SER A 496 -12.40 -22.77 20.96
N GLU A 497 -12.29 -21.45 21.12
CA GLU A 497 -11.96 -20.54 20.03
C GLU A 497 -10.53 -20.74 19.54
N GLU A 498 -9.59 -21.05 20.46
CA GLU A 498 -8.19 -21.30 20.14
C GLU A 498 -8.03 -22.47 19.17
N GLU A 499 -8.80 -23.55 19.38
CA GLU A 499 -8.82 -24.70 18.46
C GLU A 499 -9.34 -24.29 17.08
N VAL A 500 -10.39 -23.45 17.03
CA VAL A 500 -10.96 -22.94 15.78
C VAL A 500 -9.95 -22.04 15.06
N LEU A 501 -9.28 -21.12 15.76
CA LEU A 501 -8.27 -20.24 15.17
C LEU A 501 -7.09 -21.03 14.62
N ALA A 502 -6.60 -22.03 15.37
CA ALA A 502 -5.52 -22.91 14.90
C ALA A 502 -5.93 -23.73 13.67
N LEU A 503 -7.20 -24.17 13.61
CA LEU A 503 -7.73 -24.86 12.43
C LEU A 503 -7.82 -23.95 11.21
N VAL A 504 -8.29 -22.71 11.37
CA VAL A 504 -8.35 -21.71 10.29
C VAL A 504 -6.96 -21.41 9.74
N GLU A 505 -5.97 -21.25 10.63
CA GLU A 505 -4.58 -21.06 10.23
C GLU A 505 -4.07 -22.24 9.39
N ARG A 506 -4.29 -23.48 9.87
CA ARG A 506 -3.93 -24.69 9.11
C ARG A 506 -4.60 -24.72 7.74
N ALA A 507 -5.88 -24.39 7.66
CA ALA A 507 -6.62 -24.41 6.41
C ALA A 507 -6.07 -23.38 5.39
N ILE A 508 -5.73 -22.18 5.85
CA ILE A 508 -5.15 -21.14 4.99
C ILE A 508 -3.76 -21.57 4.47
N LEU A 509 -2.90 -22.07 5.35
CA LEU A 509 -1.55 -22.49 4.99
C LEU A 509 -1.55 -23.77 4.15
N PHE A 510 -2.40 -24.74 4.46
CA PHE A 510 -2.64 -25.92 3.63
C PHE A 510 -3.07 -25.53 2.21
N TYR A 511 -4.04 -24.60 2.09
CA TYR A 511 -4.48 -24.13 0.77
C TYR A 511 -3.39 -23.36 0.02
N ARG A 512 -2.54 -22.61 0.71
CA ARG A 512 -1.36 -21.98 0.11
C ARG A 512 -0.39 -23.00 -0.49
N ASP A 513 -0.13 -24.09 0.25
CA ASP A 513 0.90 -25.06 -0.10
C ASP A 513 0.43 -26.10 -1.12
N GLU A 514 -0.81 -26.56 -0.99
CA GLU A 514 -1.37 -27.65 -1.81
C GLU A 514 -2.24 -27.16 -2.97
N GLY A 515 -2.71 -25.90 -2.93
CA GLY A 515 -3.55 -25.35 -3.96
C GLY A 515 -2.76 -24.91 -5.19
N ILE A 516 -3.33 -25.09 -6.37
CA ILE A 516 -2.76 -24.67 -7.65
C ILE A 516 -3.31 -23.30 -8.01
N THR A 517 -2.48 -22.42 -8.60
CA THR A 517 -2.88 -21.06 -8.99
C THR A 517 -4.17 -21.09 -9.84
N GLY A 518 -5.19 -20.34 -9.40
CA GLY A 518 -6.51 -20.28 -10.02
C GLY A 518 -7.53 -21.24 -9.42
N GLU A 519 -7.15 -22.27 -8.68
CA GLU A 519 -8.08 -23.13 -7.94
C GLU A 519 -8.75 -22.38 -6.80
N ARG A 520 -10.04 -22.66 -6.54
CA ARG A 520 -10.69 -22.35 -5.27
C ARG A 520 -10.43 -23.47 -4.27
N PHE A 521 -10.52 -23.19 -2.98
CA PHE A 521 -10.30 -24.21 -1.96
C PHE A 521 -11.20 -25.46 -2.15
N ALA A 522 -12.46 -25.27 -2.61
CA ALA A 522 -13.34 -26.36 -3.02
C ALA A 522 -12.75 -27.23 -4.14
N ASP A 523 -12.06 -26.63 -5.13
CA ASP A 523 -11.44 -27.37 -6.24
C ASP A 523 -10.20 -28.15 -5.72
N THR A 524 -9.42 -27.57 -4.83
CA THR A 524 -8.29 -28.22 -4.15
C THR A 524 -8.74 -29.44 -3.34
N ILE A 525 -9.83 -29.29 -2.54
CA ILE A 525 -10.43 -30.40 -1.78
C ILE A 525 -10.95 -31.49 -2.71
N ALA A 526 -11.61 -31.12 -3.80
CA ALA A 526 -12.14 -32.10 -4.77
C ALA A 526 -11.00 -32.89 -5.46
N ARG A 527 -9.85 -32.25 -5.71
CA ARG A 527 -8.66 -32.89 -6.31
C ARG A 527 -7.94 -33.82 -5.35
N LEU A 528 -7.79 -33.44 -4.08
CA LEU A 528 -7.02 -34.19 -3.08
C LEU A 528 -7.86 -35.22 -2.32
N GLY A 529 -9.17 -35.07 -2.28
CA GLY A 529 -10.11 -35.87 -1.48
C GLY A 529 -10.38 -35.23 -0.12
N PHE A 530 -11.66 -35.25 0.30
CA PHE A 530 -12.11 -34.61 1.55
C PHE A 530 -11.42 -35.22 2.78
N ASP A 531 -11.39 -36.56 2.87
CA ASP A 531 -10.86 -37.28 4.04
C ASP A 531 -9.36 -36.99 4.24
N TYR A 532 -8.60 -36.90 3.16
CA TYR A 532 -7.18 -36.51 3.22
C TYR A 532 -7.02 -35.07 3.74
N VAL A 533 -7.81 -34.14 3.21
CA VAL A 533 -7.76 -32.74 3.64
C VAL A 533 -8.17 -32.62 5.10
N GLU A 534 -9.26 -33.27 5.50
CA GLU A 534 -9.72 -33.29 6.88
C GLU A 534 -8.63 -33.80 7.84
N GLU A 535 -8.02 -34.93 7.52
CA GLU A 535 -6.92 -35.51 8.33
C GLU A 535 -5.78 -34.51 8.50
N LYS A 536 -5.35 -33.85 7.41
CA LYS A 536 -4.29 -32.83 7.45
C LYS A 536 -4.69 -31.60 8.27
N LEU A 537 -5.93 -31.18 8.22
CA LEU A 537 -6.41 -30.03 8.99
C LEU A 537 -6.57 -30.34 10.48
N LEU A 538 -6.96 -31.57 10.84
CA LEU A 538 -7.14 -31.97 12.23
C LEU A 538 -5.82 -32.32 12.91
N ASN A 539 -4.91 -33.03 12.22
CA ASN A 539 -3.72 -33.64 12.79
C ASN A 539 -2.40 -33.12 12.21
N GLY A 540 -2.42 -32.29 11.15
CA GLY A 540 -1.22 -31.80 10.48
C GLY A 540 -0.46 -30.75 11.28
N SER A 541 0.85 -30.64 11.02
CA SER A 541 1.70 -29.55 11.50
C SER A 541 1.63 -28.35 10.57
N ILE A 542 1.92 -27.15 11.10
CA ILE A 542 1.96 -25.89 10.35
C ILE A 542 3.43 -25.51 10.12
N ASP A 543 3.80 -25.24 8.87
CA ASP A 543 5.04 -24.56 8.54
C ASP A 543 4.83 -23.04 8.60
N LYS A 544 5.04 -22.44 9.78
CA LYS A 544 4.94 -20.99 9.99
C LYS A 544 6.18 -20.23 9.53
N GLU A 545 7.32 -20.86 9.39
CA GLU A 545 8.58 -20.20 9.00
C GLU A 545 8.55 -19.74 7.55
N SER A 546 7.71 -20.39 6.72
CA SER A 546 7.55 -20.05 5.31
C SER A 546 6.23 -19.30 5.00
N ILE A 547 5.73 -18.45 5.90
CA ILE A 547 4.44 -17.74 5.72
C ILE A 547 4.36 -17.00 4.37
N LEU A 548 5.47 -16.42 3.89
CA LEU A 548 5.51 -15.69 2.62
C LEU A 548 5.82 -16.56 1.39
N LYS A 549 5.85 -17.88 1.54
CA LYS A 549 6.07 -18.82 0.45
C LYS A 549 5.04 -18.61 -0.68
N LYS A 550 5.50 -18.65 -1.91
CA LYS A 550 4.63 -18.55 -3.08
C LYS A 550 3.80 -19.81 -3.26
N THR A 551 2.61 -19.68 -3.84
CA THR A 551 1.76 -20.80 -4.22
C THR A 551 2.41 -21.67 -5.29
N VAL A 552 1.99 -22.93 -5.36
CA VAL A 552 2.36 -23.85 -6.45
C VAL A 552 1.81 -23.31 -7.77
N VAL A 553 2.66 -23.20 -8.79
CA VAL A 553 2.30 -22.73 -10.12
C VAL A 553 1.82 -23.91 -10.97
N GLY A 554 0.63 -23.82 -11.51
CA GLY A 554 0.03 -24.82 -12.40
C GLY A 554 -1.46 -24.54 -12.62
N GLY A 555 -2.14 -25.29 -13.49
CA GLY A 555 -3.55 -25.13 -13.78
C GLY A 555 -3.90 -23.89 -14.64
N ALA A 556 -5.19 -23.67 -14.87
CA ALA A 556 -5.68 -22.57 -15.70
C ALA A 556 -5.46 -21.21 -15.02
N LYS A 557 -4.98 -20.23 -15.77
CA LYS A 557 -4.91 -18.82 -15.35
C LYS A 557 -6.33 -18.29 -15.10
N CYS A 558 -6.55 -17.61 -13.98
CA CYS A 558 -7.75 -16.80 -13.75
C CYS A 558 -7.65 -15.48 -14.48
#